data_4366b6567f969402501d7e937b9da3e8
#
_entry.id   4366b6567f969402501d7e937b9da3e8
#
_cell.length_a   1.000
_cell.length_b   1.000
_cell.length_c   1.000
_cell.angle_alpha   90.00
_cell.angle_beta   90.00
_cell.angle_gamma   90.00
#
_symmetry.space_group_name_H-M   'P 1'
#
loop_
_entity.id
_entity.type
_entity.pdbx_description
1 polymer ?
#
loop_
_entity_poly.entity_id
_entity_poly.type
_entity_poly.pdbx_seq_one_letter_code
_entity_poly.pdbx_strand_id
1 'polypeptide(L)'
;IVDGSNGLREDGFWVMEMNTRLQVEHPVTEAITGVDLVEWQLRVASGEALPKRQEELSIKGHSFEARLYAEDADNDFLPATGRLSHLQFPSDIRADTGVRSGDVISPFYDPMIAKITVHGETRAIALSKMCQALRETQVAGTVTNLGFLHALASHKDFATGDVDTGLIARDQSALTAKTELTAET
;
A
#
# COMPACT_ATOMS: atom_id res chain seq x y z
N ILE A 1 -15.85 -8.71 -7.45
CA ILE A 1 -15.75 -7.82 -8.63
C ILE A 1 -16.91 -6.85 -8.60
N VAL A 2 -16.63 -5.57 -8.84
CA VAL A 2 -17.65 -4.52 -8.95
C VAL A 2 -17.57 -3.92 -10.37
N ASP A 3 -18.70 -3.85 -11.05
CA ASP A 3 -18.82 -3.13 -12.32
C ASP A 3 -19.15 -1.66 -12.04
N GLY A 4 -18.18 -0.79 -12.25
CA GLY A 4 -18.32 0.66 -12.11
C GLY A 4 -18.58 1.40 -13.44
N SER A 5 -18.69 0.69 -14.57
CA SER A 5 -18.76 1.30 -15.92
C SER A 5 -19.91 2.29 -16.09
N ASN A 6 -21.01 2.10 -15.34
CA ASN A 6 -22.20 2.95 -15.36
C ASN A 6 -22.56 3.46 -13.94
N GLY A 7 -21.54 3.69 -13.09
CA GLY A 7 -21.71 3.97 -11.68
C GLY A 7 -21.97 2.72 -10.84
N LEU A 8 -21.94 2.88 -9.52
CA LEU A 8 -22.21 1.77 -8.60
C LEU A 8 -23.70 1.41 -8.63
N ARG A 9 -24.01 0.12 -8.78
CA ARG A 9 -25.38 -0.42 -8.83
C ARG A 9 -25.53 -1.55 -7.82
N GLU A 10 -26.71 -1.73 -7.26
CA GLU A 10 -26.99 -2.80 -6.29
C GLU A 10 -26.82 -4.20 -6.88
N ASP A 11 -27.00 -4.37 -8.21
CA ASP A 11 -26.85 -5.62 -8.97
C ASP A 11 -25.51 -5.72 -9.70
N GLY A 12 -24.63 -4.74 -9.55
CA GLY A 12 -23.36 -4.61 -10.27
C GLY A 12 -22.15 -5.22 -9.55
N PHE A 13 -22.35 -6.27 -8.73
CA PHE A 13 -21.23 -6.94 -8.08
C PHE A 13 -21.35 -8.47 -8.11
N TRP A 14 -20.21 -9.12 -8.09
CA TRP A 14 -20.11 -10.59 -8.07
C TRP A 14 -19.12 -11.03 -6.98
N VAL A 15 -19.56 -12.00 -6.19
CA VAL A 15 -18.68 -12.62 -5.17
C VAL A 15 -17.85 -13.70 -5.86
N MET A 16 -16.53 -13.59 -5.76
CA MET A 16 -15.58 -14.58 -6.29
C MET A 16 -15.16 -15.56 -5.20
N GLU A 17 -14.68 -15.03 -4.07
CA GLU A 17 -14.21 -15.81 -2.94
C GLU A 17 -14.29 -14.98 -1.65
N MET A 18 -14.14 -15.64 -0.52
CA MET A 18 -13.97 -15.00 0.79
C MET A 18 -12.58 -15.34 1.34
N ASN A 19 -11.75 -14.32 1.55
CA ASN A 19 -10.49 -14.47 2.25
C ASN A 19 -10.72 -14.49 3.77
N THR A 20 -10.88 -15.67 4.35
CA THR A 20 -11.19 -15.86 5.77
C THR A 20 -9.94 -15.75 6.66
N ARG A 21 -9.20 -14.70 6.52
CA ARG A 21 -7.96 -14.37 7.24
C ARG A 21 -7.80 -12.87 7.38
N LEU A 22 -6.87 -12.44 8.23
CA LEU A 22 -6.46 -11.04 8.27
C LEU A 22 -5.93 -10.62 6.88
N GLN A 23 -6.39 -9.48 6.38
CA GLN A 23 -5.94 -8.95 5.11
C GLN A 23 -4.60 -8.23 5.27
N VAL A 24 -3.78 -8.22 4.21
CA VAL A 24 -2.51 -7.47 4.22
C VAL A 24 -2.79 -5.98 4.50
N GLU A 25 -3.85 -5.45 3.89
CA GLU A 25 -4.28 -4.05 3.97
C GLU A 25 -5.13 -3.69 5.21
N HIS A 26 -5.18 -4.56 6.24
CA HIS A 26 -5.90 -4.23 7.49
C HIS A 26 -5.51 -2.89 8.12
N PRO A 27 -4.27 -2.38 7.98
CA PRO A 27 -3.90 -1.09 8.53
C PRO A 27 -4.73 0.08 8.00
N VAL A 28 -5.23 0.00 6.76
CA VAL A 28 -6.15 1.01 6.20
C VAL A 28 -7.45 1.05 6.99
N THR A 29 -8.06 -0.12 7.23
CA THR A 29 -9.29 -0.23 8.04
C THR A 29 -9.05 0.26 9.46
N GLU A 30 -7.95 -0.12 10.09
CA GLU A 30 -7.58 0.32 11.44
C GLU A 30 -7.44 1.85 11.50
N ALA A 31 -6.77 2.45 10.52
CA ALA A 31 -6.53 3.89 10.48
C ALA A 31 -7.83 4.71 10.37
N ILE A 32 -8.82 4.23 9.61
CA ILE A 32 -10.08 4.97 9.40
C ILE A 32 -11.16 4.64 10.43
N THR A 33 -11.05 3.53 11.17
CA THR A 33 -12.05 3.13 12.18
C THR A 33 -11.58 3.28 13.62
N GLY A 34 -10.27 3.43 13.82
CA GLY A 34 -9.67 3.55 15.15
C GLY A 34 -9.74 2.26 15.96
N VAL A 35 -9.66 1.10 15.29
CA VAL A 35 -9.62 -0.23 15.93
C VAL A 35 -8.27 -0.89 15.65
N ASP A 36 -7.90 -1.87 16.46
CA ASP A 36 -6.76 -2.77 16.23
C ASP A 36 -7.32 -4.19 15.96
N LEU A 37 -7.28 -4.61 14.69
CA LEU A 37 -7.85 -5.88 14.26
C LEU A 37 -7.01 -7.06 14.74
N VAL A 38 -5.71 -6.91 14.92
CA VAL A 38 -4.83 -7.95 15.46
C VAL A 38 -5.09 -8.15 16.95
N GLU A 39 -5.22 -7.07 17.72
CA GLU A 39 -5.65 -7.14 19.12
C GLU A 39 -7.01 -7.84 19.23
N TRP A 40 -7.96 -7.49 18.38
CA TRP A 40 -9.30 -8.11 18.40
C TRP A 40 -9.24 -9.61 18.13
N GLN A 41 -8.42 -10.05 17.18
CA GLN A 41 -8.22 -11.49 16.95
C GLN A 41 -7.70 -12.21 18.20
N LEU A 42 -6.73 -11.63 18.90
CA LEU A 42 -6.17 -12.19 20.13
C LEU A 42 -7.21 -12.23 21.27
N ARG A 43 -7.99 -11.17 21.45
CA ARG A 43 -9.06 -11.11 22.44
C ARG A 43 -10.15 -12.16 22.18
N VAL A 44 -10.63 -12.26 20.93
CA VAL A 44 -11.64 -13.25 20.55
C VAL A 44 -11.10 -14.68 20.69
N ALA A 45 -9.83 -14.91 20.33
CA ALA A 45 -9.18 -16.21 20.51
C ALA A 45 -9.06 -16.60 21.99
N SER A 46 -8.97 -15.64 22.91
CA SER A 46 -8.98 -15.88 24.35
C SER A 46 -10.40 -16.00 24.96
N GLY A 47 -11.44 -15.94 24.13
CA GLY A 47 -12.84 -16.13 24.56
C GLY A 47 -13.59 -14.85 24.90
N GLU A 48 -12.99 -13.68 24.63
CA GLU A 48 -13.69 -12.40 24.83
C GLU A 48 -14.72 -12.15 23.71
N ALA A 49 -15.76 -11.37 24.02
CA ALA A 49 -16.65 -10.83 23.01
C ALA A 49 -15.93 -9.78 22.15
N LEU A 50 -16.48 -9.51 20.96
CA LEU A 50 -15.98 -8.42 20.12
C LEU A 50 -16.02 -7.09 20.89
N PRO A 51 -14.91 -6.30 20.90
CA PRO A 51 -14.82 -5.06 21.67
C PRO A 51 -15.81 -3.97 21.27
N LYS A 52 -16.32 -4.00 20.03
CA LYS A 52 -17.35 -3.07 19.54
C LYS A 52 -18.37 -3.79 18.67
N ARG A 53 -19.59 -3.26 18.66
CA ARG A 53 -20.66 -3.67 17.75
C ARG A 53 -20.57 -2.88 16.44
N GLN A 54 -21.27 -3.33 15.41
CA GLN A 54 -21.24 -2.70 14.08
C GLN A 54 -21.68 -1.23 14.11
N GLU A 55 -22.68 -0.90 14.88
CA GLU A 55 -23.23 0.46 15.02
C GLU A 55 -22.32 1.43 15.79
N GLU A 56 -21.30 0.90 16.47
CA GLU A 56 -20.29 1.71 17.20
C GLU A 56 -19.09 2.04 16.32
N LEU A 57 -19.05 1.51 15.10
CA LEU A 57 -17.97 1.77 14.13
C LEU A 57 -18.36 2.95 13.24
N SER A 58 -17.40 3.80 12.97
CA SER A 58 -17.54 4.92 12.03
C SER A 58 -16.26 5.13 11.25
N ILE A 59 -16.40 5.48 9.97
CA ILE A 59 -15.26 5.83 9.12
C ILE A 59 -14.88 7.28 9.37
N LYS A 60 -13.59 7.54 9.65
CA LYS A 60 -13.04 8.88 9.86
C LYS A 60 -11.85 9.10 8.93
N GLY A 61 -11.99 10.07 8.04
CA GLY A 61 -10.94 10.40 7.08
C GLY A 61 -10.74 9.35 5.98
N HIS A 62 -9.53 9.33 5.44
CA HIS A 62 -9.09 8.45 4.37
C HIS A 62 -7.71 7.89 4.69
N SER A 63 -7.44 6.68 4.24
CA SER A 63 -6.14 6.05 4.39
C SER A 63 -5.70 5.38 3.09
N PHE A 64 -4.40 5.34 2.86
CA PHE A 64 -3.76 4.60 1.78
C PHE A 64 -2.70 3.69 2.35
N GLU A 65 -2.54 2.53 1.71
CA GLU A 65 -1.43 1.64 1.94
C GLU A 65 -0.70 1.37 0.63
N ALA A 66 0.63 1.45 0.65
CA ALA A 66 1.50 1.04 -0.44
C ALA A 66 2.33 -0.16 0.01
N ARG A 67 2.41 -1.19 -0.83
CA ARG A 67 3.25 -2.37 -0.61
C ARG A 67 4.58 -2.18 -1.32
N LEU A 68 5.62 -1.91 -0.54
CA LEU A 68 6.98 -1.79 -1.04
C LEU A 68 7.58 -3.17 -1.24
N TYR A 69 7.92 -3.49 -2.47
CA TYR A 69 8.52 -4.76 -2.88
C TYR A 69 9.92 -4.58 -3.46
N ALA A 70 10.76 -5.58 -3.26
CA ALA A 70 12.00 -5.74 -4.03
C ALA A 70 11.65 -6.34 -5.40
N GLU A 71 11.18 -5.47 -6.30
CA GLU A 71 10.71 -5.80 -7.66
C GLU A 71 11.20 -4.77 -8.65
N ASP A 72 11.52 -5.22 -9.87
CA ASP A 72 11.90 -4.36 -10.98
C ASP A 72 10.67 -4.03 -11.85
N ALA A 73 10.10 -2.85 -11.64
CA ALA A 73 8.93 -2.39 -12.38
C ALA A 73 9.20 -2.18 -13.89
N ASP A 74 10.47 -1.96 -14.30
CA ASP A 74 10.88 -1.84 -15.71
C ASP A 74 10.95 -3.22 -16.40
N ASN A 75 11.01 -4.30 -15.62
CA ASN A 75 11.11 -5.68 -16.08
C ASN A 75 9.91 -6.53 -15.58
N ASP A 76 8.70 -6.12 -15.92
CA ASP A 76 7.47 -6.83 -15.60
C ASP A 76 7.34 -7.23 -14.11
N PHE A 77 7.84 -6.38 -13.20
CA PHE A 77 7.81 -6.60 -11.75
C PHE A 77 8.51 -7.89 -11.31
N LEU A 78 9.57 -8.30 -12.00
CA LEU A 78 10.37 -9.44 -11.59
C LEU A 78 10.97 -9.22 -10.20
N PRO A 79 10.92 -10.22 -9.30
CA PRO A 79 11.55 -10.13 -8.00
C PRO A 79 13.04 -9.82 -8.10
N ALA A 80 13.50 -8.84 -7.34
CA ALA A 80 14.89 -8.43 -7.25
C ALA A 80 15.47 -8.89 -5.91
N THR A 81 16.31 -9.93 -5.94
CA THR A 81 17.00 -10.38 -4.73
C THR A 81 18.22 -9.51 -4.45
N GLY A 82 18.57 -9.35 -3.18
CA GLY A 82 19.73 -8.55 -2.82
C GLY A 82 19.81 -8.27 -1.33
N ARG A 83 20.90 -7.64 -0.93
CA ARG A 83 21.11 -7.18 0.44
C ARG A 83 20.66 -5.73 0.57
N LEU A 84 19.75 -5.47 1.51
CA LEU A 84 19.36 -4.12 1.90
C LEU A 84 20.53 -3.44 2.62
N SER A 85 21.35 -2.69 1.88
CA SER A 85 22.45 -1.94 2.50
C SER A 85 21.96 -0.75 3.31
N HIS A 86 20.78 -0.21 2.95
CA HIS A 86 20.10 0.86 3.67
C HIS A 86 18.59 0.71 3.52
N LEU A 87 17.87 0.90 4.63
CA LEU A 87 16.41 0.97 4.68
C LEU A 87 16.01 1.96 5.78
N GLN A 88 15.33 3.04 5.39
CA GLN A 88 14.83 4.03 6.32
C GLN A 88 13.47 4.57 5.87
N PHE A 89 12.53 4.65 6.80
CA PHE A 89 11.21 5.23 6.61
C PHE A 89 11.11 6.58 7.33
N PRO A 90 10.26 7.50 6.84
CA PRO A 90 9.90 8.71 7.61
C PRO A 90 9.26 8.33 8.96
N SER A 91 9.39 9.19 9.95
CA SER A 91 8.93 8.92 11.33
C SER A 91 7.43 9.14 11.54
N ASP A 92 6.76 9.86 10.63
CA ASP A 92 5.36 10.29 10.75
C ASP A 92 4.38 9.40 9.99
N ILE A 93 4.82 8.19 9.62
CA ILE A 93 4.01 7.17 8.94
C ILE A 93 3.97 5.87 9.75
N ARG A 94 3.01 5.00 9.42
CA ARG A 94 3.08 3.60 9.84
C ARG A 94 3.81 2.79 8.78
N ALA A 95 4.93 2.18 9.15
CA ALA A 95 5.68 1.25 8.31
C ALA A 95 5.73 -0.12 9.01
N ASP A 96 4.95 -1.08 8.49
CA ASP A 96 4.99 -2.46 8.96
C ASP A 96 6.00 -3.23 8.11
N THR A 97 7.13 -3.61 8.69
CA THR A 97 8.23 -4.29 7.99
C THR A 97 8.73 -5.50 8.75
N GLY A 98 9.13 -6.54 8.02
CA GLY A 98 9.79 -7.73 8.56
C GLY A 98 11.30 -7.74 8.34
N VAL A 99 11.87 -6.69 7.73
CA VAL A 99 13.28 -6.59 7.37
C VAL A 99 13.86 -5.24 7.79
N ARG A 100 15.18 -5.15 7.86
CA ARG A 100 15.93 -3.96 8.24
C ARG A 100 17.21 -3.82 7.42
N SER A 101 17.89 -2.70 7.54
CA SER A 101 19.21 -2.52 6.94
C SER A 101 20.15 -3.66 7.33
N GLY A 102 20.80 -4.24 6.33
CA GLY A 102 21.70 -5.38 6.47
C GLY A 102 21.08 -6.74 6.16
N ASP A 103 19.74 -6.87 6.16
CA ASP A 103 19.05 -8.11 5.81
C ASP A 103 19.12 -8.42 4.30
N VAL A 104 18.85 -9.68 3.96
CA VAL A 104 18.88 -10.18 2.58
C VAL A 104 17.47 -10.53 2.14
N ILE A 105 17.03 -9.96 1.03
CA ILE A 105 15.81 -10.38 0.35
C ILE A 105 16.13 -11.63 -0.48
N SER A 106 15.51 -12.73 -0.12
CA SER A 106 15.75 -14.04 -0.74
C SER A 106 14.70 -14.38 -1.81
N PRO A 107 15.02 -15.25 -2.78
CA PRO A 107 14.05 -15.68 -3.78
C PRO A 107 13.05 -16.73 -3.25
N PHE A 108 13.19 -17.18 -2.00
CA PHE A 108 12.40 -18.28 -1.42
C PHE A 108 11.15 -17.81 -0.69
N TYR A 109 11.01 -16.51 -0.47
CA TYR A 109 9.87 -15.89 0.21
C TYR A 109 9.37 -14.71 -0.60
N ASP A 110 8.21 -14.19 -0.19
CA ASP A 110 7.64 -12.95 -0.72
C ASP A 110 8.68 -11.80 -0.63
N PRO A 111 9.00 -11.11 -1.73
CA PRO A 111 9.98 -10.02 -1.75
C PRO A 111 9.45 -8.72 -1.13
N MET A 112 8.34 -8.73 -0.41
CA MET A 112 7.79 -7.55 0.25
C MET A 112 8.73 -7.05 1.34
N ILE A 113 9.15 -5.78 1.21
CA ILE A 113 10.01 -5.09 2.18
C ILE A 113 9.17 -4.52 3.31
N ALA A 114 8.09 -3.81 2.97
CA ALA A 114 7.23 -3.16 3.95
C ALA A 114 5.85 -2.82 3.37
N LYS A 115 4.92 -2.54 4.29
CA LYS A 115 3.68 -1.81 4.01
C LYS A 115 3.82 -0.41 4.57
N ILE A 116 3.57 0.59 3.76
CA ILE A 116 3.59 2.00 4.13
C ILE A 116 2.15 2.46 4.18
N THR A 117 1.67 2.84 5.37
CA THR A 117 0.28 3.29 5.58
C THR A 117 0.26 4.72 6.09
N VAL A 118 -0.61 5.53 5.50
CA VAL A 118 -0.84 6.93 5.87
C VAL A 118 -2.32 7.21 6.07
N HIS A 119 -2.63 8.21 6.89
CA HIS A 119 -4.00 8.66 7.14
C HIS A 119 -4.11 10.19 7.00
N GLY A 120 -5.25 10.66 6.50
CA GLY A 120 -5.59 12.07 6.41
C GLY A 120 -7.08 12.33 6.58
N GLU A 121 -7.46 13.53 6.93
CA GLU A 121 -8.87 13.92 7.10
C GLU A 121 -9.65 13.84 5.78
N THR A 122 -8.97 14.02 4.65
CA THR A 122 -9.54 13.91 3.30
C THR A 122 -8.68 13.00 2.43
N ARG A 123 -9.27 12.50 1.32
CA ARG A 123 -8.54 11.70 0.32
C ARG A 123 -7.29 12.45 -0.19
N ALA A 124 -7.44 13.75 -0.50
CA ALA A 124 -6.34 14.55 -1.01
C ALA A 124 -5.19 14.70 0.00
N ILE A 125 -5.50 14.91 1.28
CA ILE A 125 -4.49 14.99 2.35
C ILE A 125 -3.80 13.63 2.53
N ALA A 126 -4.55 12.54 2.59
CA ALA A 126 -3.98 11.20 2.73
C ALA A 126 -3.07 10.86 1.54
N LEU A 127 -3.50 11.18 0.30
CA LEU A 127 -2.70 10.92 -0.90
C LEU A 127 -1.43 11.79 -0.94
N SER A 128 -1.51 13.06 -0.56
CA SER A 128 -0.34 13.94 -0.44
C SER A 128 0.69 13.38 0.54
N LYS A 129 0.23 12.87 1.70
CA LYS A 129 1.09 12.19 2.69
C LYS A 129 1.72 10.92 2.11
N MET A 130 0.97 10.13 1.32
CA MET A 130 1.53 8.94 0.66
C MET A 130 2.62 9.31 -0.33
N CYS A 131 2.40 10.30 -1.19
CA CYS A 131 3.42 10.79 -2.13
C CYS A 131 4.67 11.28 -1.40
N GLN A 132 4.51 11.99 -0.27
CA GLN A 132 5.62 12.43 0.55
C GLN A 132 6.34 11.25 1.20
N ALA A 133 5.63 10.32 1.82
CA ALA A 133 6.19 9.14 2.45
C ALA A 133 7.03 8.30 1.48
N LEU A 134 6.53 8.10 0.25
CA LEU A 134 7.25 7.36 -0.79
C LEU A 134 8.52 8.10 -1.25
N ARG A 135 8.51 9.44 -1.33
CA ARG A 135 9.70 10.23 -1.66
C ARG A 135 10.78 10.21 -0.58
N GLU A 136 10.36 10.19 0.69
CA GLU A 136 11.26 10.23 1.83
C GLU A 136 11.76 8.85 2.26
N THR A 137 11.10 7.77 1.79
CA THR A 137 11.55 6.40 2.03
C THR A 137 12.85 6.14 1.27
N GLN A 138 13.84 5.66 1.99
CA GLN A 138 15.18 5.40 1.46
C GLN A 138 15.46 3.91 1.45
N VAL A 139 15.79 3.38 0.27
CA VAL A 139 16.19 1.98 0.09
C VAL A 139 17.42 1.92 -0.80
N ALA A 140 18.43 1.16 -0.40
CA ALA A 140 19.59 0.87 -1.21
C ALA A 140 20.04 -0.59 -1.07
N GLY A 141 20.65 -1.13 -2.14
CA GLY A 141 21.19 -2.47 -2.21
C GLY A 141 20.37 -3.46 -3.03
N THR A 142 19.15 -3.10 -3.41
CA THR A 142 18.33 -3.86 -4.35
C THR A 142 17.43 -2.92 -5.16
N VAL A 143 16.88 -3.43 -6.26
CA VAL A 143 15.86 -2.72 -7.04
C VAL A 143 14.51 -2.85 -6.32
N THR A 144 13.72 -1.80 -6.35
CA THR A 144 12.39 -1.78 -5.71
C THR A 144 11.36 -1.10 -6.60
N ASN A 145 10.09 -1.36 -6.32
CA ASN A 145 8.96 -0.70 -6.98
C ASN A 145 8.66 0.72 -6.42
N LEU A 146 9.54 1.30 -5.59
CA LEU A 146 9.31 2.58 -4.91
C LEU A 146 8.98 3.72 -5.87
N GLY A 147 9.76 3.86 -6.96
CA GLY A 147 9.52 4.87 -7.98
C GLY A 147 8.18 4.71 -8.69
N PHE A 148 7.82 3.48 -9.03
CA PHE A 148 6.52 3.12 -9.59
C PHE A 148 5.36 3.48 -8.64
N LEU A 149 5.47 3.13 -7.36
CA LEU A 149 4.47 3.47 -6.35
C LEU A 149 4.26 4.98 -6.23
N HIS A 150 5.35 5.76 -6.25
CA HIS A 150 5.27 7.21 -6.23
C HIS A 150 4.61 7.77 -7.50
N ALA A 151 4.97 7.27 -8.69
CA ALA A 151 4.35 7.67 -9.96
C ALA A 151 2.85 7.35 -9.96
N LEU A 152 2.45 6.16 -9.50
CA LEU A 152 1.07 5.74 -9.41
C LEU A 152 0.28 6.62 -8.41
N ALA A 153 0.82 6.88 -7.21
CA ALA A 153 0.17 7.74 -6.22
C ALA A 153 0.02 9.19 -6.73
N SER A 154 0.92 9.64 -7.61
CA SER A 154 0.89 10.96 -8.22
C SER A 154 0.03 11.04 -9.50
N HIS A 155 -0.51 9.91 -9.97
CA HIS A 155 -1.29 9.85 -11.19
C HIS A 155 -2.62 10.59 -11.03
N LYS A 156 -3.02 11.37 -12.06
CA LYS A 156 -4.24 12.21 -12.01
C LYS A 156 -5.52 11.40 -11.74
N ASP A 157 -5.68 10.26 -12.40
CA ASP A 157 -6.87 9.43 -12.26
C ASP A 157 -6.88 8.74 -10.89
N PHE A 158 -5.71 8.38 -10.35
CA PHE A 158 -5.58 7.90 -8.99
C PHE A 158 -5.94 8.97 -7.96
N ALA A 159 -5.54 10.24 -8.20
CA ALA A 159 -5.88 11.36 -7.34
C ALA A 159 -7.38 11.64 -7.29
N THR A 160 -8.07 11.55 -8.41
CA THR A 160 -9.53 11.75 -8.50
C THR A 160 -10.34 10.52 -8.08
N GLY A 161 -9.70 9.33 -8.04
CA GLY A 161 -10.38 8.07 -7.76
C GLY A 161 -11.03 7.45 -9.01
N ASP A 162 -10.74 7.97 -10.18
CA ASP A 162 -11.21 7.45 -11.47
C ASP A 162 -10.26 6.35 -11.94
N VAL A 163 -10.27 5.23 -11.23
CA VAL A 163 -9.37 4.11 -11.44
C VAL A 163 -10.12 2.83 -11.77
N ASP A 164 -9.53 2.04 -12.66
CA ASP A 164 -9.95 0.69 -12.98
C ASP A 164 -8.75 -0.26 -12.99
N THR A 165 -9.00 -1.55 -13.18
CA THR A 165 -7.95 -2.59 -13.24
C THR A 165 -7.01 -2.45 -14.45
N GLY A 166 -7.34 -1.62 -15.42
CA GLY A 166 -6.56 -1.35 -16.63
C GLY A 166 -5.60 -0.17 -16.52
N LEU A 167 -5.69 0.65 -15.45
CA LEU A 167 -4.89 1.87 -15.30
C LEU A 167 -3.39 1.63 -15.50
N ILE A 168 -2.84 0.63 -14.83
CA ILE A 168 -1.41 0.32 -14.89
C ILE A 168 -0.98 -0.07 -16.30
N ALA A 169 -1.77 -0.93 -16.96
CA ALA A 169 -1.47 -1.39 -18.31
C ALA A 169 -1.54 -0.26 -19.35
N ARG A 170 -2.50 0.66 -19.21
CA ARG A 170 -2.65 1.82 -20.11
C ARG A 170 -1.48 2.79 -20.02
N ASP A 171 -1.03 3.06 -18.80
CA ASP A 171 -0.07 4.13 -18.52
C ASP A 171 1.30 3.60 -18.04
N GLN A 172 1.58 2.30 -18.28
CA GLN A 172 2.77 1.62 -17.80
C GLN A 172 4.07 2.39 -18.11
N SER A 173 4.23 2.88 -19.34
CA SER A 173 5.44 3.61 -19.75
C SER A 173 5.65 4.91 -18.96
N ALA A 174 4.58 5.59 -18.57
CA ALA A 174 4.65 6.80 -17.76
C ALA A 174 4.90 6.47 -16.27
N LEU A 175 4.35 5.35 -15.80
CA LEU A 175 4.49 4.91 -14.40
C LEU A 175 5.89 4.33 -14.11
N THR A 176 6.59 3.80 -15.12
CA THR A 176 7.94 3.24 -14.99
C THR A 176 9.03 4.16 -15.51
N ALA A 177 8.68 5.36 -16.02
CA ALA A 177 9.68 6.31 -16.54
C ALA A 177 10.69 6.69 -15.45
N LYS A 178 11.99 6.46 -15.75
CA LYS A 178 13.09 6.86 -14.86
C LYS A 178 13.18 8.38 -14.82
N THR A 179 13.12 8.94 -13.62
CA THR A 179 13.52 10.32 -13.42
C THR A 179 15.04 10.42 -13.65
N GLU A 180 15.47 11.06 -14.72
CA GLU A 180 16.89 11.36 -14.92
C GLU A 180 17.36 12.23 -13.74
N LEU A 181 18.30 11.70 -12.97
CA LEU A 181 19.01 12.50 -11.98
C LEU A 181 19.88 13.49 -12.77
N THR A 182 19.42 14.72 -12.94
CA THR A 182 20.29 15.81 -13.36
C THR A 182 21.32 16.01 -12.26
N ALA A 183 22.58 15.66 -12.55
CA ALA A 183 23.69 16.03 -11.68
C ALA A 183 23.78 17.56 -11.70
N GLU A 184 23.25 18.22 -10.70
CA GLU A 184 23.61 19.58 -10.40
C GLU A 184 25.03 19.55 -9.82
N THR A 185 25.95 20.09 -10.61
CA THR A 185 27.36 20.34 -10.26
C THR A 185 27.47 21.38 -9.16
#